data_5098bb682840a00414c9cc66b9d19ab0
#
_entry.id   5098bb682840a00414c9cc66b9d19ab0
#
_cell.length_a   1.000
_cell.length_b   1.000
_cell.length_c   1.000
_cell.angle_alpha   90.00
_cell.angle_beta   90.00
_cell.angle_gamma   90.00
#
_symmetry.space_group_name_H-M   'P 1'
#
loop_
_entity.id
_entity.type
_entity.pdbx_description
1 polymer ?
#
loop_
_entity_poly.entity_id
_entity_poly.type
_entity_poly.pdbx_seq_one_letter_code
_entity_poly.pdbx_strand_id
1 'polypeptide(L)'
;MTNLMLEEKKELIRMALKAREGAYAPYSDFLVGAALRAEDGRVFTGCNVENAAFTPTSCAERTALFKAVSEGVTRFTDIAVVGARRGEVNKQITSPCGVCRQALFEFGGPELNVIMARTPDDFIERSMDELLPFGFGPSNVAGNKAVEE
;
A
#
# COMPACT_ATOMS: atom_id res chain seq x y z
N MET A 1 -0.19 -14.35 -5.24
CA MET A 1 1.00 -14.25 -6.11
C MET A 1 0.72 -13.24 -7.22
N THR A 2 1.67 -12.40 -7.50
CA THR A 2 1.49 -11.35 -8.51
C THR A 2 1.57 -11.90 -9.93
N ASN A 3 0.78 -11.33 -10.84
CA ASN A 3 0.86 -11.61 -12.27
C ASN A 3 1.57 -10.48 -13.03
N LEU A 4 2.13 -9.50 -12.31
CA LEU A 4 2.80 -8.38 -12.95
C LEU A 4 4.15 -8.79 -13.54
N MET A 5 4.42 -8.30 -14.74
CA MET A 5 5.74 -8.38 -15.34
C MET A 5 6.67 -7.36 -14.67
N LEU A 6 7.97 -7.57 -14.81
CA LEU A 6 8.97 -6.70 -14.18
C LEU A 6 8.77 -5.22 -14.51
N GLU A 7 8.52 -4.90 -15.77
CA GLU A 7 8.31 -3.51 -16.18
C GLU A 7 7.04 -2.90 -15.57
N GLU A 8 5.99 -3.71 -15.40
CA GLU A 8 4.78 -3.26 -14.74
C GLU A 8 5.02 -2.96 -13.26
N LYS A 9 5.84 -3.77 -12.59
CA LYS A 9 6.25 -3.53 -11.20
C LYS A 9 7.04 -2.22 -11.08
N LYS A 10 7.98 -2.01 -11.99
CA LYS A 10 8.78 -0.78 -12.03
C LYS A 10 7.90 0.45 -12.27
N GLU A 11 6.91 0.33 -13.14
CA GLU A 11 5.98 1.43 -13.39
C GLU A 11 5.14 1.74 -12.15
N LEU A 12 4.68 0.70 -11.45
CA LEU A 12 3.95 0.88 -10.20
C LEU A 12 4.80 1.62 -9.16
N ILE A 13 6.08 1.28 -9.06
CA ILE A 13 7.03 1.97 -8.18
C ILE A 13 7.20 3.44 -8.59
N ARG A 14 7.30 3.73 -9.89
CA ARG A 14 7.40 5.10 -10.39
C ARG A 14 6.16 5.93 -10.01
N MET A 15 4.99 5.32 -10.09
CA MET A 15 3.75 5.97 -9.69
C MET A 15 3.74 6.27 -8.18
N ALA A 16 4.25 5.36 -7.37
CA ALA A 16 4.38 5.57 -5.93
C ALA A 16 5.37 6.70 -5.62
N LEU A 17 6.50 6.74 -6.31
CA LEU A 17 7.49 7.81 -6.18
C LEU A 17 6.90 9.18 -6.52
N LYS A 18 6.10 9.24 -7.57
CA LYS A 18 5.43 10.49 -7.94
C LYS A 18 4.40 10.90 -6.91
N ALA A 19 3.61 9.94 -6.42
CA ALA A 19 2.60 10.20 -5.38
C ALA A 19 3.23 10.77 -4.11
N ARG A 20 4.43 10.30 -3.75
CA ARG A 20 5.17 10.75 -2.59
C ARG A 20 5.40 12.26 -2.59
N GLU A 21 5.54 12.86 -3.76
CA GLU A 21 5.77 14.32 -3.88
C GLU A 21 4.61 15.15 -3.32
N GLY A 22 3.40 14.58 -3.27
CA GLY A 22 2.22 15.25 -2.72
C GLY A 22 2.03 15.07 -1.22
N ALA A 23 2.92 14.37 -0.54
CA ALA A 23 2.77 14.08 0.89
C ALA A 23 2.71 15.35 1.73
N TYR A 24 1.78 15.36 2.69
CA TYR A 24 1.68 16.41 3.69
C TYR A 24 2.24 15.89 5.02
N ALA A 25 3.50 16.20 5.30
CA ALA A 25 4.22 15.64 6.44
C ALA A 25 4.97 16.71 7.24
N PRO A 26 4.26 17.74 7.78
CA PRO A 26 4.92 18.84 8.48
C PRO A 26 5.53 18.44 9.82
N TYR A 27 5.11 17.30 10.40
CA TYR A 27 5.57 16.86 11.72
C TYR A 27 6.75 15.90 11.63
N SER A 28 6.68 14.90 10.76
CA SER A 28 7.73 13.90 10.64
C SER A 28 8.79 14.22 9.59
N ASP A 29 8.42 14.99 8.58
CA ASP A 29 9.21 15.24 7.37
C ASP A 29 9.55 13.94 6.61
N PHE A 30 8.83 12.86 6.91
CA PHE A 30 8.98 11.58 6.23
C PHE A 30 7.86 11.42 5.21
N LEU A 31 8.21 11.42 3.93
CA LEU A 31 7.27 11.41 2.81
C LEU A 31 7.11 9.99 2.29
N VAL A 32 5.88 9.52 2.21
CA VAL A 32 5.56 8.18 1.70
C VAL A 32 4.61 8.30 0.52
N GLY A 33 4.85 7.48 -0.49
CA GLY A 33 3.95 7.32 -1.62
C GLY A 33 3.57 5.87 -1.79
N ALA A 34 2.35 5.64 -2.26
CA ALA A 34 1.84 4.31 -2.54
C ALA A 34 1.10 4.29 -3.87
N ALA A 35 1.20 3.15 -4.56
CA ALA A 35 0.44 2.89 -5.78
C ALA A 35 -0.21 1.53 -5.64
N LEU A 36 -1.53 1.51 -5.58
CA LEU A 36 -2.36 0.33 -5.36
C LEU A 36 -3.03 -0.09 -6.66
N ARG A 37 -2.75 -1.31 -7.11
CA ARG A 37 -3.29 -1.85 -8.35
C ARG A 37 -4.49 -2.72 -8.08
N ALA A 38 -5.60 -2.38 -8.72
CA ALA A 38 -6.82 -3.15 -8.68
C ALA A 38 -6.75 -4.37 -9.61
N GLU A 39 -7.60 -5.33 -9.36
CA GLU A 39 -7.71 -6.56 -10.16
C GLU A 39 -7.98 -6.26 -11.63
N ASP A 40 -8.74 -5.20 -11.93
CA ASP A 40 -9.04 -4.78 -13.30
C ASP A 40 -7.92 -3.94 -13.97
N GLY A 41 -6.81 -3.72 -13.27
CA GLY A 41 -5.65 -3.01 -13.80
C GLY A 41 -5.58 -1.53 -13.47
N ARG A 42 -6.64 -0.94 -12.93
CA ARG A 42 -6.61 0.46 -12.50
C ARG A 42 -5.64 0.63 -11.32
N VAL A 43 -4.99 1.79 -11.27
CA VAL A 43 -4.05 2.12 -10.21
C VAL A 43 -4.54 3.35 -9.46
N PHE A 44 -4.53 3.25 -8.13
CA PHE A 44 -4.90 4.33 -7.22
C PHE A 44 -3.66 4.71 -6.42
N THR A 45 -3.30 5.98 -6.47
CA THR A 45 -2.12 6.47 -5.74
C THR A 45 -2.52 7.20 -4.48
N GLY A 46 -1.61 7.25 -3.53
CA GLY A 46 -1.80 7.98 -2.29
C GLY A 46 -0.47 8.42 -1.69
N CYS A 47 -0.55 9.39 -0.81
CA CYS A 47 0.58 9.86 -0.02
C CYS A 47 0.14 9.99 1.43
N ASN A 48 1.10 10.10 2.36
CA ASN A 48 0.74 10.32 3.74
C ASN A 48 0.26 11.76 3.97
N VAL A 49 -0.75 11.88 4.83
CA VAL A 49 -1.36 13.15 5.20
C VAL A 49 -1.40 13.20 6.73
N GLU A 50 -0.52 14.00 7.30
CA GLU A 50 -0.39 14.13 8.74
C GLU A 50 -1.37 15.14 9.32
N ASN A 51 -1.62 15.02 10.62
CA ASN A 51 -2.52 15.91 11.33
C ASN A 51 -1.93 16.23 12.71
N ALA A 52 -2.13 17.45 13.16
CA ALA A 52 -1.68 17.88 14.49
C ALA A 52 -2.26 17.00 15.62
N ALA A 53 -3.44 16.45 15.42
CA ALA A 53 -4.09 15.57 16.39
C ALA A 53 -3.57 14.11 16.32
N PHE A 54 -2.68 13.78 15.41
CA PHE A 54 -2.08 12.49 15.12
C PHE A 54 -3.07 11.40 14.70
N THR A 55 -4.11 11.14 15.48
CA THR A 55 -5.08 10.08 15.19
C THR A 55 -5.67 10.16 13.77
N PRO A 56 -6.05 11.34 13.23
CA PRO A 56 -6.52 11.43 11.84
C PRO A 56 -5.45 11.27 10.78
N THR A 57 -4.18 11.21 11.18
CA THR A 57 -3.06 11.00 10.23
C THR A 57 -3.31 9.73 9.40
N SER A 58 -3.18 9.85 8.09
CA SER A 58 -3.30 8.72 7.17
C SER A 58 -1.97 8.40 6.53
N CYS A 59 -1.62 7.12 6.55
CA CYS A 59 -0.49 6.62 5.78
C CYS A 59 -0.84 6.62 4.29
N ALA A 60 0.17 6.64 3.42
CA ALA A 60 -0.01 6.65 1.98
C ALA A 60 -0.85 5.47 1.49
N GLU A 61 -0.62 4.30 2.04
CA GLU A 61 -1.32 3.07 1.67
C GLU A 61 -2.82 3.18 1.92
N ARG A 62 -3.22 3.74 3.07
CA ARG A 62 -4.65 3.92 3.39
C ARG A 62 -5.27 5.04 2.56
N THR A 63 -4.53 6.08 2.24
CA THR A 63 -5.00 7.13 1.33
C THR A 63 -5.36 6.52 -0.03
N ALA A 64 -4.48 5.71 -0.59
CA ALA A 64 -4.73 5.02 -1.86
C ALA A 64 -5.91 4.04 -1.75
N LEU A 65 -5.94 3.24 -0.69
CA LEU A 65 -6.97 2.24 -0.46
C LEU A 65 -8.36 2.87 -0.33
N PHE A 66 -8.49 3.88 0.53
CA PHE A 66 -9.79 4.49 0.77
C PHE A 66 -10.30 5.28 -0.43
N LYS A 67 -9.39 5.88 -1.20
CA LYS A 67 -9.74 6.48 -2.48
C LYS A 67 -10.36 5.44 -3.40
N ALA A 68 -9.73 4.30 -3.55
CA ALA A 68 -10.21 3.22 -4.42
C ALA A 68 -11.56 2.68 -3.94
N VAL A 69 -11.67 2.36 -2.65
CA VAL A 69 -12.90 1.83 -2.07
C VAL A 69 -14.06 2.82 -2.21
N SER A 70 -13.79 4.11 -2.02
CA SER A 70 -14.81 5.16 -2.17
C SER A 70 -15.33 5.27 -3.62
N GLU A 71 -14.55 4.79 -4.58
CA GLU A 71 -14.96 4.73 -5.99
C GLU A 71 -15.53 3.37 -6.38
N GLY A 72 -15.76 2.49 -5.41
CA GLY A 72 -16.39 1.19 -5.64
C GLY A 72 -15.41 0.07 -5.99
N VAL A 73 -14.10 0.30 -5.88
CA VAL A 73 -13.08 -0.71 -6.19
C VAL A 73 -12.62 -1.36 -4.90
N THR A 74 -12.83 -2.68 -4.78
CA THR A 74 -12.61 -3.41 -3.53
C THR A 74 -11.70 -4.63 -3.65
N ARG A 75 -11.10 -4.86 -4.83
CA ARG A 75 -10.21 -6.00 -5.06
C ARG A 75 -8.89 -5.54 -5.63
N PHE A 76 -7.82 -5.94 -4.98
CA PHE A 76 -6.48 -5.49 -5.32
C PHE A 76 -5.51 -6.65 -5.40
N THR A 77 -4.50 -6.51 -6.24
CA THR A 77 -3.50 -7.56 -6.47
C THR A 77 -2.10 -7.16 -6.03
N ASP A 78 -1.77 -5.88 -6.13
CA ASP A 78 -0.42 -5.40 -5.85
C ASP A 78 -0.47 -3.99 -5.24
N ILE A 79 0.51 -3.70 -4.40
CA ILE A 79 0.76 -2.34 -3.92
C ILE A 79 2.26 -2.09 -3.90
N ALA A 80 2.68 -0.92 -4.38
CA ALA A 80 4.05 -0.44 -4.25
C ALA A 80 4.10 0.67 -3.21
N VAL A 81 5.11 0.64 -2.35
CA VAL A 81 5.31 1.61 -1.27
C VAL A 81 6.73 2.12 -1.31
N VAL A 82 6.90 3.44 -1.23
CA VAL A 82 8.20 4.12 -1.17
C VAL A 82 8.15 5.19 -0.09
N GLY A 83 9.26 5.39 0.61
CA GLY A 83 9.32 6.42 1.64
C GLY A 83 10.73 6.90 1.90
N ALA A 84 10.87 8.19 2.20
CA ALA A 84 12.12 8.78 2.65
C ALA A 84 11.84 10.16 3.26
N ARG A 85 12.77 10.66 4.05
CA ARG A 85 12.74 12.05 4.49
C ARG A 85 12.82 12.99 3.29
N ARG A 86 12.26 14.19 3.43
CA ARG A 86 12.28 15.20 2.39
C ARG A 86 13.73 15.49 1.96
N GLY A 87 13.95 15.45 0.64
CA GLY A 87 15.26 15.73 0.06
C GLY A 87 16.30 14.62 0.22
N GLU A 88 15.94 13.50 0.87
CA GLU A 88 16.86 12.38 1.03
C GLU A 88 16.53 11.25 0.07
N VAL A 89 17.55 10.46 -0.24
CA VAL A 89 17.40 9.22 -1.00
C VAL A 89 17.10 8.09 -0.01
N ASN A 90 16.21 7.19 -0.37
CA ASN A 90 15.87 6.04 0.46
C ASN A 90 17.08 5.17 0.71
N LYS A 91 17.45 5.01 1.98
CA LYS A 91 18.51 4.09 2.40
C LYS A 91 17.94 2.77 2.90
N GLN A 92 16.70 2.80 3.38
CA GLN A 92 16.00 1.64 3.90
C GLN A 92 14.71 1.41 3.15
N ILE A 93 14.27 0.16 3.14
CA ILE A 93 12.96 -0.20 2.62
C ILE A 93 11.89 0.32 3.59
N THR A 94 10.86 0.95 3.04
CA THR A 94 9.68 1.36 3.78
C THR A 94 8.61 0.28 3.61
N SER A 95 8.25 -0.37 4.71
CA SER A 95 7.16 -1.34 4.72
C SER A 95 5.88 -0.71 5.27
N PRO A 96 4.70 -1.22 4.90
CA PRO A 96 3.46 -0.74 5.49
C PRO A 96 3.42 -0.97 7.01
N CYS A 97 2.95 0.01 7.76
CA CYS A 97 2.75 -0.16 9.20
C CYS A 97 1.65 -1.21 9.49
N GLY A 98 1.56 -1.64 10.74
CA GLY A 98 0.59 -2.67 11.10
C GLY A 98 -0.87 -2.28 10.82
N VAL A 99 -1.23 -1.02 11.01
CA VAL A 99 -2.58 -0.53 10.71
C VAL A 99 -2.87 -0.64 9.21
N CYS A 100 -1.90 -0.27 8.36
CA CYS A 100 -2.06 -0.39 6.91
C CYS A 100 -2.09 -1.84 6.46
N ARG A 101 -1.31 -2.71 7.08
CA ARG A 101 -1.35 -4.15 6.76
C ARG A 101 -2.75 -4.71 7.03
N GLN A 102 -3.34 -4.36 8.18
CA GLN A 102 -4.69 -4.78 8.52
C GLN A 102 -5.73 -4.23 7.53
N ALA A 103 -5.63 -2.94 7.21
CA ALA A 103 -6.57 -2.31 6.27
C ALA A 103 -6.47 -2.93 4.88
N LEU A 104 -5.27 -3.17 4.39
CA LEU A 104 -5.03 -3.80 3.09
C LEU A 104 -5.48 -5.26 3.06
N PHE A 105 -5.32 -5.98 4.18
CA PHE A 105 -5.72 -7.37 4.29
C PHE A 105 -7.21 -7.56 4.04
N GLU A 106 -8.03 -6.63 4.46
CA GLU A 106 -9.49 -6.68 4.26
C GLU A 106 -9.87 -6.83 2.78
N PHE A 107 -9.19 -6.09 1.91
CA PHE A 107 -9.54 -5.98 0.48
C PHE A 107 -8.60 -6.73 -0.45
N GLY A 108 -7.38 -6.99 -0.02
CA GLY A 108 -6.39 -7.70 -0.83
C GLY A 108 -6.20 -9.16 -0.42
N GLY A 109 -6.56 -9.48 0.81
CA GLY A 109 -6.37 -10.81 1.35
C GLY A 109 -4.91 -11.18 1.56
N PRO A 110 -4.65 -12.47 1.88
CA PRO A 110 -3.28 -12.93 2.17
C PRO A 110 -2.36 -12.91 0.94
N GLU A 111 -2.92 -12.90 -0.26
CA GLU A 111 -2.15 -13.00 -1.51
C GLU A 111 -1.76 -11.64 -2.09
N LEU A 112 -2.19 -10.53 -1.49
CA LEU A 112 -1.79 -9.20 -1.96
C LEU A 112 -0.28 -9.11 -2.01
N ASN A 113 0.26 -8.75 -3.17
CA ASN A 113 1.69 -8.58 -3.35
C ASN A 113 2.11 -7.19 -2.91
N VAL A 114 3.03 -7.11 -1.95
CA VAL A 114 3.53 -5.84 -1.41
C VAL A 114 4.95 -5.62 -1.93
N ILE A 115 5.12 -4.60 -2.74
CA ILE A 115 6.40 -4.19 -3.32
C ILE A 115 6.93 -3.05 -2.47
N MET A 116 8.04 -3.27 -1.81
CA MET A 116 8.68 -2.28 -0.95
C MET A 116 9.96 -1.83 -1.63
N ALA A 117 9.97 -0.60 -2.12
CA ALA A 117 11.00 -0.15 -3.04
C ALA A 117 11.79 1.05 -2.51
N ARG A 118 13.06 1.11 -2.91
CA ARG A 118 13.89 2.30 -2.81
C ARG A 118 13.92 3.02 -4.16
N THR A 119 14.07 2.25 -5.22
CA THR A 119 14.04 2.74 -6.61
C THR A 119 13.30 1.72 -7.46
N PRO A 120 12.96 2.03 -8.72
CA PRO A 120 12.37 1.03 -9.61
C PRO A 120 13.23 -0.20 -9.84
N ASP A 121 14.56 -0.06 -9.65
CA ASP A 121 15.51 -1.16 -9.84
C ASP A 121 15.95 -1.82 -8.53
N ASP A 122 15.48 -1.32 -7.39
CA ASP A 122 15.89 -1.80 -6.06
C ASP A 122 14.66 -1.93 -5.16
N PHE A 123 14.11 -3.13 -5.11
CA PHE A 123 12.91 -3.42 -4.33
C PHE A 123 12.88 -4.88 -3.89
N ILE A 124 12.08 -5.14 -2.86
CA ILE A 124 11.73 -6.51 -2.45
C ILE A 124 10.22 -6.66 -2.47
N GLU A 125 9.77 -7.90 -2.54
CA GLU A 125 8.35 -8.24 -2.55
C GLU A 125 8.05 -9.27 -1.47
N ARG A 126 6.89 -9.12 -0.84
CA ARG A 126 6.35 -10.10 0.10
C ARG A 126 4.83 -10.15 -0.06
N SER A 127 4.25 -11.31 0.17
CA SER A 127 2.79 -11.42 0.24
C SER A 127 2.30 -10.78 1.54
N MET A 128 1.04 -10.39 1.55
CA MET A 128 0.43 -9.89 2.79
C MET A 128 0.41 -10.96 3.88
N ASP A 129 0.31 -12.23 3.50
CA ASP A 129 0.38 -13.36 4.44
C ASP A 129 1.74 -13.41 5.17
N GLU A 130 2.82 -13.08 4.46
CA GLU A 130 4.15 -12.98 5.06
C GLU A 130 4.30 -11.76 5.98
N LEU A 131 3.62 -10.67 5.67
CA LEU A 131 3.69 -9.41 6.43
C LEU A 131 2.69 -9.32 7.57
N LEU A 132 1.62 -10.13 7.53
CA LEU A 132 0.60 -10.19 8.57
C LEU A 132 0.23 -11.65 8.81
N PRO A 133 1.14 -12.45 9.40
CA PRO A 133 0.88 -13.86 9.66
C PRO A 133 -0.35 -14.03 10.55
N PHE A 134 -1.20 -15.01 10.22
CA PHE A 134 -2.45 -15.26 10.94
C PHE A 134 -3.34 -14.04 11.00
N GLY A 135 -3.38 -13.26 9.90
CA GLY A 135 -4.16 -12.02 9.83
C GLY A 135 -5.65 -12.25 10.09
N PHE A 136 -6.26 -11.30 10.80
CA PHE A 136 -7.71 -11.33 11.05
C PHE A 136 -8.42 -10.62 9.89
N GLY A 137 -9.31 -11.33 9.23
CA GLY A 137 -10.01 -10.81 8.05
C GLY A 137 -11.45 -11.27 7.95
N PRO A 138 -12.11 -10.96 6.82
CA PRO A 138 -13.53 -11.26 6.63
C PRO A 138 -13.90 -12.72 6.86
N SER A 139 -13.05 -13.66 6.50
CA SER A 139 -13.32 -15.09 6.69
C SER A 139 -13.44 -15.47 8.16
N ASN A 140 -12.73 -14.79 9.05
CA ASN A 140 -12.81 -15.03 10.49
C ASN A 140 -14.17 -14.65 11.05
N VAL A 141 -14.75 -13.57 10.53
CA VAL A 141 -16.08 -13.08 10.96
C VAL A 141 -17.18 -13.90 10.32
N ALA A 142 -17.01 -14.28 9.05
CA ALA A 142 -18.00 -15.09 8.33
C ALA A 142 -18.04 -16.56 8.79
N GLY A 143 -17.01 -17.01 9.53
CA GLY A 143 -16.89 -18.37 9.98
C GLY A 143 -16.73 -19.33 8.80
N ASN A 144 -17.60 -20.35 8.72
CA ASN A 144 -17.55 -21.36 7.66
C ASN A 144 -18.22 -20.91 6.34
N LYS A 145 -18.72 -19.68 6.28
CA LYS A 145 -19.31 -19.16 5.05
C LYS A 145 -18.22 -18.56 4.18
N ALA A 146 -18.28 -18.83 2.88
CA ALA A 146 -17.45 -18.13 1.93
C ALA A 146 -17.81 -16.64 1.97
N VAL A 147 -16.79 -15.78 1.98
CA VAL A 147 -17.01 -14.35 1.83
C VAL A 147 -17.30 -14.14 0.35
N GLU A 148 -18.55 -13.83 0.04
CA GLU A 148 -18.94 -13.48 -1.32
C GLU A 148 -18.42 -12.07 -1.60
N GLU A 149 -17.88 -11.93 -2.74
CA GLU A 149 -17.23 -10.70 -3.16
C GLU A 149 -18.11 -9.86 -4.06
#